data_2b6ad20567220c63da92edced677c264
#
_entry.id   2b6ad20567220c63da92edced677c264
#
_cell.length_a   1.000
_cell.length_b   1.000
_cell.length_c   1.000
_cell.angle_alpha   90.00
_cell.angle_beta   90.00
_cell.angle_gamma   90.00
#
_symmetry.space_group_name_H-M   'P 1'
#
loop_
_entity.id
_entity.type
_entity.pdbx_description
1 polymer ?
#
loop_
_entity_poly.entity_id
_entity_poly.type
_entity_poly.pdbx_seq_one_letter_code
_entity_poly.pdbx_strand_id
1 'polypeptide(L)'
;DEVMVTLESRDLIYTGVLEPPKGKKPDDWEERPQTLFRATDFGDDVDRPVKKSDGSWTYFATDMAYHLDKFSRGFGTMIDVWGADHGGYVKRMQAAVKALTEEGGELDVKLCQMVNLMDNGAPVKMSKRAGTFVTLREVIDEVGKDVVRFIMLTRKNDAQLDFDLTKVMEQSRDNPVFYVQYSHARCCSVLRHAAEMFEGEDISIAALKNSDFKRLTDSAELALIKSMAAWPQMVESAAEAHEPHRIAYYLHDLSAAFHAL
;
A
#
# COMPACT_ATOMS: atom_id res chain seq x y z
N ASP A 1 -29.69 7.20 -1.63
CA ASP A 1 -30.84 7.62 -0.79
C ASP A 1 -30.65 7.20 0.67
N GLU A 2 -30.23 5.99 0.99
CA GLU A 2 -30.03 5.45 2.34
C GLU A 2 -29.10 6.33 3.21
N VAL A 3 -27.99 6.77 2.68
CA VAL A 3 -27.06 7.70 3.35
C VAL A 3 -27.78 8.97 3.81
N MET A 4 -28.60 9.55 2.95
CA MET A 4 -29.33 10.77 3.29
C MET A 4 -30.34 10.54 4.41
N VAL A 5 -31.10 9.44 4.34
CA VAL A 5 -32.04 9.06 5.40
C VAL A 5 -31.31 8.89 6.73
N THR A 6 -30.15 8.23 6.72
CA THR A 6 -29.33 8.03 7.91
C THR A 6 -28.84 9.36 8.49
N LEU A 7 -28.29 10.23 7.67
CA LEU A 7 -27.75 11.52 8.14
C LEU A 7 -28.84 12.51 8.54
N GLU A 8 -29.96 12.57 7.81
CA GLU A 8 -31.12 13.40 8.15
C GLU A 8 -31.79 12.98 9.49
N SER A 9 -31.90 11.67 9.74
CA SER A 9 -32.44 11.16 11.00
C SER A 9 -31.60 11.56 12.22
N ARG A 10 -30.35 11.94 12.02
CA ARG A 10 -29.38 12.36 13.04
C ARG A 10 -29.12 13.87 13.06
N ASP A 11 -29.90 14.65 12.34
CA ASP A 11 -29.74 16.12 12.21
C ASP A 11 -28.33 16.52 11.66
N LEU A 12 -27.72 15.65 10.84
CA LEU A 12 -26.39 15.89 10.27
C LEU A 12 -26.43 16.53 8.88
N ILE A 13 -27.62 16.81 8.34
CA ILE A 13 -27.83 17.49 7.05
C ILE A 13 -28.58 18.79 7.31
N TYR A 14 -28.11 19.87 6.70
CA TYR A 14 -28.77 21.17 6.77
C TYR A 14 -28.59 21.95 5.46
N THR A 15 -29.36 23.02 5.29
CA THR A 15 -29.19 23.98 4.20
C THR A 15 -28.39 25.16 4.71
N GLY A 16 -27.26 25.45 4.09
CA GLY A 16 -26.35 26.52 4.48
C GLY A 16 -25.56 27.10 3.30
N VAL A 17 -24.86 28.20 3.56
CA VAL A 17 -23.96 28.84 2.60
C VAL A 17 -22.54 28.65 3.10
N LEU A 18 -21.67 28.05 2.27
CA LEU A 18 -20.26 27.93 2.61
C LEU A 18 -19.51 29.22 2.32
N GLU A 19 -18.53 29.54 3.17
CA GLU A 19 -17.56 30.59 2.88
C GLU A 19 -16.74 30.24 1.63
N PRO A 20 -16.24 31.25 0.89
CA PRO A 20 -15.38 30.99 -0.27
C PRO A 20 -14.12 30.23 0.17
N PRO A 21 -13.60 29.31 -0.68
CA PRO A 21 -12.39 28.57 -0.38
C PRO A 21 -11.24 29.50 0.00
N LYS A 22 -10.45 29.13 1.00
CA LYS A 22 -9.24 29.87 1.37
C LYS A 22 -8.28 29.89 0.17
N GLY A 23 -7.89 31.08 -0.27
CA GLY A 23 -7.01 31.29 -1.42
C GLY A 23 -7.69 32.07 -2.56
N LYS A 24 -7.28 31.81 -3.81
CA LYS A 24 -7.90 32.45 -4.98
C LYS A 24 -9.33 31.91 -5.15
N LYS A 25 -10.31 32.83 -5.04
CA LYS A 25 -11.72 32.50 -5.29
C LYS A 25 -11.85 32.04 -6.75
N PRO A 26 -12.43 30.84 -7.03
CA PRO A 26 -12.74 30.44 -8.39
C PRO A 26 -13.65 31.46 -9.09
N ASP A 27 -13.42 31.72 -10.36
CA ASP A 27 -14.19 32.73 -11.11
C ASP A 27 -15.68 32.35 -11.24
N ASP A 28 -16.01 31.08 -11.08
CA ASP A 28 -17.35 30.49 -11.12
C ASP A 28 -17.96 30.25 -9.72
N TRP A 29 -17.32 30.72 -8.64
CA TRP A 29 -17.87 30.57 -7.30
C TRP A 29 -19.03 31.53 -7.06
N GLU A 30 -20.17 31.01 -6.70
CA GLU A 30 -21.37 31.72 -6.32
C GLU A 30 -21.76 31.48 -4.88
N GLU A 31 -22.14 32.52 -4.18
CA GLU A 31 -22.75 32.43 -2.84
C GLU A 31 -24.18 31.92 -2.99
N ARG A 32 -24.44 30.68 -2.58
CA ARG A 32 -25.75 30.03 -2.71
C ARG A 32 -26.01 29.03 -1.60
N PRO A 33 -27.27 28.84 -1.20
CA PRO A 33 -27.66 27.77 -0.30
C PRO A 33 -27.34 26.38 -0.93
N GLN A 34 -26.77 25.52 -0.11
CA GLN A 34 -26.39 24.15 -0.47
C GLN A 34 -26.88 23.17 0.59
N THR A 35 -27.14 21.93 0.19
CA THR A 35 -27.37 20.82 1.13
C THR A 35 -26.02 20.36 1.66
N LEU A 36 -25.77 20.58 2.95
CA LEU A 36 -24.49 20.37 3.61
C LEU A 36 -24.57 19.26 4.63
N PHE A 37 -23.50 18.46 4.71
CA PHE A 37 -23.23 17.53 5.79
C PHE A 37 -22.34 18.21 6.84
N ARG A 38 -22.66 18.04 8.14
CA ARG A 38 -21.90 18.57 9.30
C ARG A 38 -20.60 17.80 9.51
N ALA A 39 -19.67 17.89 8.55
CA ALA A 39 -18.41 17.20 8.59
C ALA A 39 -17.49 17.68 9.72
N THR A 40 -17.64 18.95 10.13
CA THR A 40 -16.86 19.56 11.21
C THR A 40 -17.10 18.90 12.56
N ASP A 41 -18.28 18.36 12.81
CA ASP A 41 -18.62 17.63 14.05
C ASP A 41 -17.82 16.33 14.19
N PHE A 42 -17.25 15.82 13.07
CA PHE A 42 -16.50 14.57 13.00
C PHE A 42 -15.02 14.75 12.62
N GLY A 43 -14.52 15.99 12.65
CA GLY A 43 -13.09 16.29 12.52
C GLY A 43 -12.62 16.73 11.13
N ASP A 44 -13.53 17.07 10.21
CA ASP A 44 -13.16 17.80 8.98
C ASP A 44 -13.00 19.30 9.28
N ASP A 45 -12.34 20.01 8.39
CA ASP A 45 -12.07 21.45 8.53
C ASP A 45 -13.26 22.33 8.15
N VAL A 46 -14.18 21.83 7.31
CA VAL A 46 -15.39 22.55 6.87
C VAL A 46 -16.53 21.53 6.58
N ASP A 47 -17.78 22.00 6.66
CA ASP A 47 -18.94 21.21 6.25
C ASP A 47 -18.95 21.02 4.73
N ARG A 48 -19.55 19.93 4.25
CA ARG A 48 -19.38 19.47 2.88
C ARG A 48 -20.70 19.38 2.11
N PRO A 49 -20.76 19.91 0.88
CA PRO A 49 -21.94 19.78 0.04
C PRO A 49 -22.13 18.33 -0.41
N VAL A 50 -23.33 17.82 -0.25
CA VAL A 50 -23.72 16.48 -0.72
C VAL A 50 -24.53 16.53 -2.02
N LYS A 51 -25.08 17.70 -2.38
CA LYS A 51 -25.77 17.95 -3.66
C LYS A 51 -25.14 19.08 -4.43
N LYS A 52 -25.13 18.96 -5.75
CA LYS A 52 -24.75 20.03 -6.68
C LYS A 52 -25.91 21.02 -6.89
N SER A 53 -25.65 22.11 -7.65
CA SER A 53 -26.65 23.14 -7.96
C SER A 53 -27.85 22.61 -8.77
N ASP A 54 -27.63 21.60 -9.60
CA ASP A 54 -28.65 20.94 -10.40
C ASP A 54 -29.46 19.88 -9.61
N GLY A 55 -29.19 19.71 -8.31
CA GLY A 55 -29.81 18.71 -7.43
C GLY A 55 -29.20 17.32 -7.53
N SER A 56 -28.26 17.07 -8.43
CA SER A 56 -27.55 15.80 -8.54
C SER A 56 -26.57 15.61 -7.37
N TRP A 57 -26.22 14.34 -7.10
CA TRP A 57 -25.28 14.00 -6.04
C TRP A 57 -23.85 14.45 -6.39
N THR A 58 -23.11 14.90 -5.38
CA THR A 58 -21.66 15.08 -5.49
C THR A 58 -20.97 13.70 -5.49
N TYR A 59 -19.75 13.64 -5.99
CA TYR A 59 -18.90 12.45 -5.83
C TYR A 59 -18.75 12.04 -4.36
N PHE A 60 -18.63 13.02 -3.49
CA PHE A 60 -18.56 12.78 -2.05
C PHE A 60 -19.76 12.01 -1.50
N ALA A 61 -20.98 12.37 -1.90
CA ALA A 61 -22.18 11.64 -1.48
C ALA A 61 -22.18 10.18 -2.01
N THR A 62 -21.62 9.96 -3.19
CA THR A 62 -21.48 8.61 -3.76
C THR A 62 -20.46 7.79 -2.98
N ASP A 63 -19.32 8.40 -2.63
CA ASP A 63 -18.29 7.76 -1.82
C ASP A 63 -18.79 7.43 -0.41
N MET A 64 -19.59 8.30 0.19
CA MET A 64 -20.28 8.03 1.46
C MET A 64 -21.16 6.78 1.38
N ALA A 65 -21.93 6.64 0.30
CA ALA A 65 -22.77 5.46 0.09
C ALA A 65 -21.97 4.18 -0.06
N TYR A 66 -20.84 4.25 -0.73
CA TYR A 66 -19.94 3.12 -0.91
C TYR A 66 -19.31 2.65 0.42
N HIS A 67 -18.92 3.58 1.28
CA HIS A 67 -18.37 3.22 2.59
C HIS A 67 -19.44 2.70 3.57
N LEU A 68 -20.66 3.24 3.51
CA LEU A 68 -21.78 2.68 4.26
C LEU A 68 -22.08 1.23 3.82
N ASP A 69 -22.04 0.95 2.51
CA ASP A 69 -22.20 -0.42 2.00
C ASP A 69 -21.10 -1.36 2.51
N LYS A 70 -19.83 -0.92 2.49
CA LYS A 70 -18.73 -1.71 3.07
C LYS A 70 -18.98 -2.05 4.54
N PHE A 71 -19.36 -1.06 5.35
CA PHE A 71 -19.65 -1.25 6.76
C PHE A 71 -20.84 -2.19 6.97
N SER A 72 -21.92 -2.04 6.20
CA SER A 72 -23.11 -2.89 6.27
C SER A 72 -22.84 -4.35 5.92
N ARG A 73 -21.79 -4.61 5.13
CA ARG A 73 -21.29 -5.96 4.86
C ARG A 73 -20.42 -6.55 5.97
N GLY A 74 -20.22 -5.82 7.07
CA GLY A 74 -19.48 -6.28 8.26
C GLY A 74 -18.00 -5.89 8.30
N PHE A 75 -17.52 -5.00 7.42
CA PHE A 75 -16.15 -4.51 7.46
C PHE A 75 -16.02 -3.31 8.41
N GLY A 76 -15.60 -3.57 9.64
CA GLY A 76 -15.36 -2.52 10.64
C GLY A 76 -14.12 -1.67 10.33
N THR A 77 -13.05 -2.28 9.80
CA THR A 77 -11.87 -1.57 9.32
C THR A 77 -11.87 -1.57 7.79
N MET A 78 -11.85 -0.38 7.22
CA MET A 78 -11.83 -0.14 5.77
C MET A 78 -10.50 0.51 5.39
N ILE A 79 -9.79 -0.04 4.40
CA ILE A 79 -8.51 0.47 3.93
C ILE A 79 -8.69 0.97 2.50
N ASP A 80 -8.49 2.27 2.32
CA ASP A 80 -8.47 2.89 0.99
C ASP A 80 -7.03 3.22 0.57
N VAL A 81 -6.70 2.91 -0.68
CA VAL A 81 -5.38 3.23 -1.27
C VAL A 81 -5.57 4.31 -2.32
N TRP A 82 -5.09 5.52 -2.04
CA TRP A 82 -5.28 6.69 -2.91
C TRP A 82 -3.95 7.29 -3.37
N GLY A 83 -3.97 7.98 -4.51
CA GLY A 83 -2.85 8.82 -4.93
C GLY A 83 -2.66 10.01 -3.96
N ALA A 84 -1.43 10.49 -3.84
CA ALA A 84 -1.09 11.58 -2.93
C ALA A 84 -1.81 12.91 -3.24
N ASP A 85 -2.28 13.10 -4.47
CA ASP A 85 -3.13 14.22 -4.91
C ASP A 85 -4.50 14.24 -4.22
N HIS A 86 -4.96 13.12 -3.65
CA HIS A 86 -6.19 13.03 -2.86
C HIS A 86 -6.01 13.28 -1.36
N GLY A 87 -4.81 13.70 -0.90
CA GLY A 87 -4.52 13.93 0.52
C GLY A 87 -5.52 14.85 1.23
N GLY A 88 -5.98 15.92 0.55
CA GLY A 88 -7.01 16.82 1.07
C GLY A 88 -8.41 16.22 1.20
N TYR A 89 -8.63 15.01 0.69
CA TYR A 89 -9.92 14.33 0.76
C TYR A 89 -10.04 13.37 1.96
N VAL A 90 -8.92 13.04 2.62
CA VAL A 90 -8.84 12.05 3.69
C VAL A 90 -9.73 12.40 4.87
N LYS A 91 -9.54 13.58 5.47
CA LYS A 91 -10.32 14.01 6.64
C LYS A 91 -11.82 14.02 6.37
N ARG A 92 -12.22 14.46 5.17
CA ARG A 92 -13.61 14.49 4.71
C ARG A 92 -14.24 13.11 4.72
N MET A 93 -13.56 12.11 4.17
CA MET A 93 -14.07 10.74 4.14
C MET A 93 -14.04 10.09 5.52
N GLN A 94 -13.02 10.33 6.32
CA GLN A 94 -12.97 9.85 7.71
C GLN A 94 -14.12 10.42 8.55
N ALA A 95 -14.43 11.71 8.41
CA ALA A 95 -15.57 12.33 9.05
C ALA A 95 -16.89 11.69 8.60
N ALA A 96 -17.06 11.45 7.31
CA ALA A 96 -18.25 10.80 6.78
C ALA A 96 -18.42 9.37 7.29
N VAL A 97 -17.36 8.57 7.32
CA VAL A 97 -17.40 7.20 7.86
C VAL A 97 -17.78 7.20 9.33
N LYS A 98 -17.17 8.03 10.17
CA LYS A 98 -17.54 8.16 11.59
C LYS A 98 -19.00 8.50 11.76
N ALA A 99 -19.50 9.49 11.01
CA ALA A 99 -20.90 9.90 11.09
C ALA A 99 -21.87 8.78 10.67
N LEU A 100 -21.57 8.06 9.60
CA LEU A 100 -22.43 7.02 9.04
C LEU A 100 -22.47 5.75 9.89
N THR A 101 -21.35 5.43 10.55
CA THR A 101 -21.18 4.19 11.31
C THR A 101 -21.32 4.37 12.83
N GLU A 102 -21.66 5.59 13.30
CA GLU A 102 -21.71 5.92 14.74
C GLU A 102 -20.38 5.59 15.45
N GLU A 103 -19.27 5.94 14.78
CA GLU A 103 -17.90 5.63 15.21
C GLU A 103 -17.57 4.12 15.30
N GLY A 104 -18.48 3.25 14.84
CA GLY A 104 -18.24 1.79 14.79
C GLY A 104 -17.37 1.32 13.65
N GLY A 105 -17.11 2.18 12.65
CA GLY A 105 -16.24 1.90 11.50
C GLY A 105 -15.01 2.79 11.47
N GLU A 106 -13.87 2.22 11.08
CA GLU A 106 -12.62 2.93 10.91
C GLU A 106 -12.21 2.98 9.43
N LEU A 107 -11.82 4.17 8.95
CA LEU A 107 -11.25 4.37 7.62
C LEU A 107 -9.77 4.70 7.71
N ASP A 108 -8.92 3.75 7.30
CA ASP A 108 -7.48 3.92 7.14
C ASP A 108 -7.16 4.24 5.67
N VAL A 109 -6.64 5.43 5.42
CA VAL A 109 -6.28 5.86 4.05
C VAL A 109 -4.78 5.81 3.86
N LYS A 110 -4.33 4.96 2.94
CA LYS A 110 -2.93 4.87 2.53
C LYS A 110 -2.70 5.75 1.29
N LEU A 111 -2.03 6.87 1.48
CA LEU A 111 -1.65 7.76 0.39
C LEU A 111 -0.39 7.24 -0.29
N CYS A 112 -0.49 6.95 -1.59
CA CYS A 112 0.64 6.51 -2.41
C CYS A 112 1.23 7.69 -3.18
N GLN A 113 2.54 7.89 -3.00
CA GLN A 113 3.30 8.90 -3.73
C GLN A 113 3.48 8.53 -5.19
N MET A 114 3.85 9.53 -5.99
CA MET A 114 4.15 9.36 -7.41
C MET A 114 5.35 8.43 -7.60
N VAL A 115 5.22 7.55 -8.59
CA VAL A 115 6.33 6.75 -9.12
C VAL A 115 6.86 7.45 -10.36
N ASN A 116 8.15 7.80 -10.34
CA ASN A 116 8.84 8.32 -11.50
C ASN A 116 9.36 7.17 -12.35
N LEU A 117 8.87 7.06 -13.58
CA LEU A 117 9.41 6.08 -14.51
C LEU A 117 10.69 6.63 -15.15
N MET A 118 11.77 5.88 -14.99
CA MET A 118 13.12 6.22 -15.49
C MET A 118 13.58 5.15 -16.48
N ASP A 119 14.46 5.53 -17.37
CA ASP A 119 15.20 4.61 -18.22
C ASP A 119 16.66 5.05 -18.26
N ASN A 120 17.56 4.19 -17.78
CA ASN A 120 18.99 4.44 -17.66
C ASN A 120 19.32 5.80 -16.98
N GLY A 121 18.61 6.10 -15.88
CA GLY A 121 18.78 7.33 -15.10
C GLY A 121 18.11 8.58 -15.67
N ALA A 122 17.45 8.50 -16.82
CA ALA A 122 16.72 9.60 -17.42
C ALA A 122 15.20 9.42 -17.27
N PRO A 123 14.43 10.49 -16.94
CA PRO A 123 12.97 10.40 -16.86
C PRO A 123 12.34 10.04 -18.19
N VAL A 124 11.45 9.06 -18.20
CA VAL A 124 10.61 8.72 -19.37
C VAL A 124 9.58 9.81 -19.56
N LYS A 125 9.63 10.53 -20.68
CA LYS A 125 8.68 11.61 -20.98
C LYS A 125 7.32 11.03 -21.36
N MET A 126 6.30 11.29 -20.52
CA MET A 126 4.93 10.88 -20.76
C MET A 126 4.05 12.10 -21.02
N SER A 127 3.17 12.02 -22.02
CA SER A 127 2.19 13.06 -22.32
C SER A 127 0.88 12.45 -22.81
N LYS A 128 -0.19 12.61 -22.02
CA LYS A 128 -1.54 12.18 -22.44
C LYS A 128 -2.01 12.86 -23.74
N ARG A 129 -1.63 14.15 -23.93
CA ARG A 129 -2.00 14.93 -25.13
C ARG A 129 -1.29 14.45 -26.38
N ALA A 130 -0.04 13.97 -26.25
CA ALA A 130 0.75 13.44 -27.36
C ALA A 130 0.53 11.93 -27.58
N GLY A 131 -0.30 11.27 -26.76
CA GLY A 131 -0.49 9.83 -26.81
C GLY A 131 0.72 9.00 -26.38
N THR A 132 1.73 9.65 -25.78
CA THR A 132 2.95 8.99 -25.28
C THR A 132 2.79 8.76 -23.77
N PHE A 133 2.32 7.59 -23.38
CA PHE A 133 2.31 7.16 -21.99
C PHE A 133 2.64 5.67 -21.93
N VAL A 134 3.32 5.28 -20.88
CA VAL A 134 3.65 3.89 -20.61
C VAL A 134 2.60 3.32 -19.67
N THR A 135 2.00 2.22 -20.05
CA THR A 135 1.01 1.53 -19.24
C THR A 135 1.68 0.59 -18.24
N LEU A 136 1.00 0.30 -17.13
CA LEU A 136 1.46 -0.73 -16.18
C LEU A 136 1.64 -2.10 -16.87
N ARG A 137 0.81 -2.41 -17.86
CA ARG A 137 0.91 -3.64 -18.65
C ARG A 137 2.24 -3.70 -19.40
N GLU A 138 2.62 -2.64 -20.11
CA GLU A 138 3.89 -2.58 -20.83
C GLU A 138 5.08 -2.75 -19.88
N VAL A 139 5.06 -2.10 -18.71
CA VAL A 139 6.11 -2.27 -17.70
C VAL A 139 6.20 -3.72 -17.22
N ILE A 140 5.06 -4.37 -16.93
CA ILE A 140 5.03 -5.77 -16.52
C ILE A 140 5.54 -6.71 -17.61
N ASP A 141 5.19 -6.46 -18.86
CA ASP A 141 5.60 -7.28 -20.00
C ASP A 141 7.11 -7.13 -20.27
N GLU A 142 7.70 -5.96 -19.98
CA GLU A 142 9.12 -5.68 -20.15
C GLU A 142 9.98 -6.25 -19.01
N VAL A 143 9.65 -5.97 -17.75
CA VAL A 143 10.52 -6.32 -16.61
C VAL A 143 10.01 -7.50 -15.79
N GLY A 144 8.80 -7.97 -16.04
CA GLY A 144 8.16 -9.07 -15.31
C GLY A 144 7.41 -8.63 -14.05
N LYS A 145 6.34 -9.37 -13.73
CA LYS A 145 5.45 -9.06 -12.61
C LYS A 145 6.13 -9.09 -11.24
N ASP A 146 7.07 -10.00 -11.04
CA ASP A 146 7.72 -10.19 -9.74
C ASP A 146 8.67 -9.02 -9.43
N VAL A 147 9.38 -8.52 -10.45
CA VAL A 147 10.23 -7.33 -10.36
C VAL A 147 9.38 -6.11 -10.03
N VAL A 148 8.30 -5.87 -10.78
CA VAL A 148 7.40 -4.73 -10.53
C VAL A 148 6.87 -4.78 -9.10
N ARG A 149 6.31 -5.91 -8.67
CA ARG A 149 5.74 -6.04 -7.32
C ARG A 149 6.77 -5.84 -6.21
N PHE A 150 7.94 -6.47 -6.34
CA PHE A 150 8.97 -6.36 -5.32
C PHE A 150 9.49 -4.92 -5.22
N ILE A 151 9.86 -4.29 -6.34
CA ILE A 151 10.38 -2.91 -6.35
C ILE A 151 9.35 -1.92 -5.79
N MET A 152 8.08 -2.01 -6.21
CA MET A 152 7.01 -1.16 -5.66
C MET A 152 6.87 -1.31 -4.14
N LEU A 153 7.10 -2.51 -3.61
CA LEU A 153 7.05 -2.80 -2.18
C LEU A 153 8.37 -2.51 -1.44
N THR A 154 9.44 -2.05 -2.10
CA THR A 154 10.66 -1.62 -1.40
C THR A 154 10.56 -0.22 -0.79
N ARG A 155 9.48 0.49 -1.05
CA ARG A 155 9.26 1.83 -0.51
C ARG A 155 7.98 1.87 0.30
N LYS A 156 7.99 2.68 1.36
CA LYS A 156 6.77 3.05 2.05
C LYS A 156 5.86 3.80 1.07
N ASN A 157 4.54 3.61 1.19
CA ASN A 157 3.58 4.20 0.26
C ASN A 157 3.66 5.73 0.14
N ASP A 158 4.04 6.42 1.20
CA ASP A 158 4.19 7.89 1.25
C ASP A 158 5.56 8.40 0.77
N ALA A 159 6.49 7.51 0.37
CA ALA A 159 7.79 7.85 -0.18
C ALA A 159 7.80 7.76 -1.71
N GLN A 160 8.43 8.72 -2.38
CA GLN A 160 8.62 8.69 -3.82
C GLN A 160 9.52 7.52 -4.23
N LEU A 161 9.22 6.93 -5.38
CA LEU A 161 9.98 5.84 -5.99
C LEU A 161 10.39 6.25 -7.41
N ASP A 162 11.68 6.14 -7.68
CA ASP A 162 12.21 6.14 -9.04
C ASP A 162 12.32 4.69 -9.51
N PHE A 163 11.46 4.33 -10.48
CA PHE A 163 11.44 3.01 -11.10
C PHE A 163 12.22 3.06 -12.42
N ASP A 164 13.46 2.61 -12.40
CA ASP A 164 14.35 2.62 -13.57
C ASP A 164 14.30 1.27 -14.27
N LEU A 165 13.70 1.25 -15.48
CA LEU A 165 13.50 0.04 -16.29
C LEU A 165 14.80 -0.73 -16.52
N THR A 166 15.89 -0.03 -16.84
CA THR A 166 17.20 -0.65 -17.04
C THR A 166 17.74 -1.25 -15.74
N LYS A 167 17.72 -0.50 -14.64
CA LYS A 167 18.33 -0.93 -13.38
C LYS A 167 17.60 -2.10 -12.72
N VAL A 168 16.28 -2.15 -12.81
CA VAL A 168 15.49 -3.24 -12.19
C VAL A 168 15.67 -4.58 -12.90
N MET A 169 16.22 -4.60 -14.10
CA MET A 169 16.56 -5.81 -14.87
C MET A 169 18.01 -6.24 -14.69
N GLU A 170 18.88 -5.45 -14.07
CA GLU A 170 20.27 -5.79 -13.86
C GLU A 170 20.42 -7.04 -12.98
N GLN A 171 21.25 -7.98 -13.42
CA GLN A 171 21.61 -9.15 -12.63
C GLN A 171 22.84 -8.83 -11.75
N SER A 172 22.67 -7.88 -10.85
CA SER A 172 23.73 -7.40 -9.99
C SER A 172 23.33 -7.50 -8.51
N ARG A 173 24.33 -7.45 -7.64
CA ARG A 173 24.14 -7.43 -6.18
C ARG A 173 23.37 -6.19 -5.72
N ASP A 174 23.44 -5.11 -6.50
CA ASP A 174 22.78 -3.84 -6.17
C ASP A 174 21.30 -3.84 -6.53
N ASN A 175 20.83 -4.84 -7.30
CA ASN A 175 19.42 -5.05 -7.58
C ASN A 175 18.78 -5.91 -6.47
N PRO A 176 17.91 -5.34 -5.61
CA PRO A 176 17.37 -6.06 -4.46
C PRO A 176 16.49 -7.26 -4.86
N VAL A 177 15.82 -7.21 -6.01
CA VAL A 177 15.03 -8.34 -6.53
C VAL A 177 15.95 -9.51 -6.87
N PHE A 178 16.96 -9.23 -7.69
CA PHE A 178 17.92 -10.25 -8.11
C PHE A 178 18.64 -10.84 -6.90
N TYR A 179 19.03 -10.00 -5.94
CA TYR A 179 19.74 -10.45 -4.75
C TYR A 179 18.95 -11.46 -3.92
N VAL A 180 17.65 -11.20 -3.70
CA VAL A 180 16.76 -12.11 -2.97
C VAL A 180 16.48 -13.39 -3.78
N GLN A 181 16.22 -13.27 -5.10
CA GLN A 181 16.00 -14.41 -5.98
C GLN A 181 17.24 -15.30 -6.07
N TYR A 182 18.43 -14.69 -6.16
CA TYR A 182 19.69 -15.43 -6.16
C TYR A 182 19.93 -16.15 -4.85
N SER A 183 19.61 -15.56 -3.70
CA SER A 183 19.66 -16.21 -2.41
C SER A 183 18.80 -17.47 -2.37
N HIS A 184 17.56 -17.39 -2.84
CA HIS A 184 16.67 -18.54 -2.95
C HIS A 184 17.25 -19.63 -3.89
N ALA A 185 17.75 -19.24 -5.06
CA ALA A 185 18.36 -20.18 -6.01
C ALA A 185 19.60 -20.89 -5.40
N ARG A 186 20.39 -20.15 -4.61
CA ARG A 186 21.55 -20.71 -3.89
C ARG A 186 21.09 -21.71 -2.82
N CYS A 187 20.07 -21.41 -2.03
CA CYS A 187 19.50 -22.36 -1.07
C CYS A 187 19.06 -23.66 -1.76
N CYS A 188 18.32 -23.56 -2.86
CA CYS A 188 17.89 -24.71 -3.65
C CYS A 188 19.09 -25.51 -4.20
N SER A 189 20.16 -24.83 -4.61
CA SER A 189 21.37 -25.50 -5.09
C SER A 189 22.10 -26.25 -3.98
N VAL A 190 22.22 -25.65 -2.79
CA VAL A 190 22.82 -26.31 -1.63
C VAL A 190 22.06 -27.59 -1.28
N LEU A 191 20.72 -27.56 -1.28
CA LEU A 191 19.91 -28.74 -1.00
C LEU A 191 20.10 -29.84 -2.06
N ARG A 192 20.23 -29.50 -3.35
CA ARG A 192 20.53 -30.48 -4.41
C ARG A 192 21.90 -31.13 -4.21
N HIS A 193 22.93 -30.30 -3.97
CA HIS A 193 24.27 -30.81 -3.71
C HIS A 193 24.34 -31.68 -2.44
N ALA A 194 23.58 -31.31 -1.40
CA ALA A 194 23.47 -32.15 -0.21
C ALA A 194 22.85 -33.53 -0.52
N ALA A 195 21.81 -33.60 -1.34
CA ALA A 195 21.20 -34.84 -1.77
C ALA A 195 22.17 -35.76 -2.55
N GLU A 196 23.02 -35.13 -3.39
CA GLU A 196 24.08 -35.88 -4.13
C GLU A 196 25.21 -36.33 -3.21
N MET A 197 25.65 -35.48 -2.28
CA MET A 197 26.77 -35.78 -1.38
C MET A 197 26.42 -36.79 -0.31
N PHE A 198 25.20 -36.80 0.17
CA PHE A 198 24.67 -37.71 1.21
C PHE A 198 23.71 -38.73 0.59
N GLU A 199 24.12 -39.35 -0.52
CA GLU A 199 23.31 -40.38 -1.20
C GLU A 199 22.94 -41.52 -0.24
N GLY A 200 21.62 -41.80 -0.14
CA GLY A 200 21.07 -42.79 0.79
C GLY A 200 20.68 -42.30 2.17
N GLU A 201 20.99 -41.03 2.50
CA GLU A 201 20.52 -40.39 3.72
C GLU A 201 19.21 -39.61 3.48
N ASP A 202 18.32 -39.65 4.48
CA ASP A 202 17.08 -38.83 4.41
C ASP A 202 17.37 -37.40 4.85
N ILE A 203 17.48 -36.48 3.88
CA ILE A 203 17.64 -35.04 4.09
C ILE A 203 16.32 -34.27 3.99
N SER A 204 15.19 -34.95 4.09
CA SER A 204 13.89 -34.28 4.14
C SER A 204 13.77 -33.34 5.35
N ILE A 205 12.89 -32.35 5.24
CA ILE A 205 12.61 -31.43 6.36
C ILE A 205 12.19 -32.21 7.63
N ALA A 206 11.50 -33.33 7.48
CA ALA A 206 11.06 -34.17 8.59
C ALA A 206 12.25 -34.83 9.30
N ALA A 207 13.22 -35.33 8.55
CA ALA A 207 14.45 -35.92 9.10
C ALA A 207 15.34 -34.81 9.75
N LEU A 208 15.53 -33.69 9.06
CA LEU A 208 16.37 -32.61 9.55
C LEU A 208 15.84 -31.95 10.83
N LYS A 209 14.53 -31.93 11.06
CA LYS A 209 13.94 -31.45 12.33
C LYS A 209 14.45 -32.17 13.58
N ASN A 210 14.88 -33.42 13.44
CA ASN A 210 15.37 -34.25 14.53
C ASN A 210 16.92 -34.23 14.66
N SER A 211 17.61 -33.43 13.87
CA SER A 211 19.07 -33.31 13.90
C SER A 211 19.56 -32.66 15.18
N ASP A 212 20.81 -32.98 15.58
CA ASP A 212 21.46 -32.31 16.69
C ASP A 212 22.05 -30.96 16.28
N PHE A 213 21.35 -29.89 16.62
CA PHE A 213 21.76 -28.51 16.31
C PHE A 213 22.86 -27.96 17.24
N LYS A 214 23.37 -28.73 18.22
CA LYS A 214 24.43 -28.27 19.14
C LYS A 214 25.75 -27.95 18.45
N ARG A 215 25.92 -28.41 17.21
CA ARG A 215 27.10 -28.11 16.38
C ARG A 215 27.03 -26.75 15.68
N LEU A 216 25.86 -26.12 15.62
CA LEU A 216 25.67 -24.77 15.07
C LEU A 216 26.07 -23.74 16.13
N THR A 217 27.36 -23.42 16.20
CA THR A 217 27.95 -22.56 17.22
C THR A 217 28.63 -21.32 16.66
N ASP A 218 28.78 -21.26 15.34
CA ASP A 218 29.35 -20.09 14.69
C ASP A 218 28.43 -18.88 14.83
N SER A 219 29.02 -17.70 14.99
CA SER A 219 28.25 -16.46 15.22
C SER A 219 27.38 -16.09 14.04
N ALA A 220 27.79 -16.38 12.79
CA ALA A 220 27.00 -16.11 11.59
C ALA A 220 25.84 -17.11 11.46
N GLU A 221 26.03 -18.38 11.79
CA GLU A 221 24.95 -19.40 11.86
C GLU A 221 23.87 -18.97 12.86
N LEU A 222 24.30 -18.58 14.09
CA LEU A 222 23.38 -18.14 15.13
C LEU A 222 22.65 -16.85 14.76
N ALA A 223 23.31 -15.91 14.07
CA ALA A 223 22.68 -14.70 13.57
C ALA A 223 21.60 -14.99 12.51
N LEU A 224 21.88 -15.91 11.58
CA LEU A 224 20.90 -16.35 10.58
C LEU A 224 19.70 -17.01 11.23
N ILE A 225 19.92 -17.96 12.18
CA ILE A 225 18.85 -18.63 12.93
C ILE A 225 17.97 -17.62 13.66
N LYS A 226 18.58 -16.65 14.32
CA LYS A 226 17.86 -15.56 15.04
C LYS A 226 17.03 -14.71 14.06
N SER A 227 17.58 -14.39 12.91
CA SER A 227 16.85 -13.66 11.87
C SER A 227 15.64 -14.45 11.39
N MET A 228 15.80 -15.76 11.10
CA MET A 228 14.67 -16.63 10.72
C MET A 228 13.61 -16.73 11.83
N ALA A 229 14.01 -16.84 13.08
CA ALA A 229 13.10 -16.91 14.22
C ALA A 229 12.26 -15.64 14.43
N ALA A 230 12.71 -14.49 13.94
CA ALA A 230 11.99 -13.22 13.99
C ALA A 230 10.86 -13.10 12.93
N TRP A 231 10.77 -14.04 11.98
CA TRP A 231 9.80 -13.98 10.88
C TRP A 231 8.34 -13.81 11.31
N PRO A 232 7.78 -14.60 12.26
CA PRO A 232 6.39 -14.43 12.66
C PRO A 232 6.08 -13.03 13.18
N GLN A 233 6.95 -12.48 14.03
CA GLN A 233 6.82 -11.13 14.58
C GLN A 233 6.93 -10.05 13.49
N MET A 234 7.81 -10.28 12.49
CA MET A 234 7.95 -9.38 11.36
C MET A 234 6.66 -9.31 10.53
N VAL A 235 6.04 -10.46 10.24
CA VAL A 235 4.77 -10.53 9.50
C VAL A 235 3.65 -9.84 10.28
N GLU A 236 3.53 -10.13 11.58
CA GLU A 236 2.53 -9.54 12.45
C GLU A 236 2.66 -8.00 12.48
N SER A 237 3.86 -7.49 12.75
CA SER A 237 4.10 -6.06 12.81
C SER A 237 3.90 -5.35 11.47
N ALA A 238 4.22 -6.01 10.34
CA ALA A 238 3.97 -5.47 9.01
C ALA A 238 2.47 -5.42 8.68
N ALA A 239 1.73 -6.44 9.11
CA ALA A 239 0.28 -6.51 8.91
C ALA A 239 -0.46 -5.47 9.76
N GLU A 240 -0.15 -5.36 11.05
CA GLU A 240 -0.76 -4.38 11.96
C GLU A 240 -0.51 -2.94 11.52
N ALA A 241 0.70 -2.64 11.04
CA ALA A 241 1.05 -1.31 10.55
C ALA A 241 0.55 -1.05 9.11
N HIS A 242 0.04 -2.05 8.40
CA HIS A 242 -0.25 -2.02 6.96
C HIS A 242 0.97 -1.57 6.12
N GLU A 243 2.17 -2.08 6.48
CA GLU A 243 3.45 -1.68 5.91
C GLU A 243 4.17 -2.87 5.23
N PRO A 244 3.73 -3.31 4.04
CA PRO A 244 4.29 -4.48 3.36
C PRO A 244 5.77 -4.31 2.95
N HIS A 245 6.30 -3.08 2.86
CA HIS A 245 7.71 -2.83 2.57
C HIS A 245 8.66 -3.45 3.63
N ARG A 246 8.21 -3.64 4.86
CA ARG A 246 8.99 -4.32 5.91
C ARG A 246 9.37 -5.75 5.52
N ILE A 247 8.51 -6.44 4.78
CA ILE A 247 8.78 -7.80 4.29
C ILE A 247 9.90 -7.77 3.23
N ALA A 248 9.89 -6.80 2.33
CA ALA A 248 10.95 -6.67 1.32
C ALA A 248 12.31 -6.41 1.97
N TYR A 249 12.38 -5.56 2.98
CA TYR A 249 13.61 -5.31 3.74
C TYR A 249 14.07 -6.55 4.51
N TYR A 250 13.15 -7.23 5.20
CA TYR A 250 13.47 -8.45 5.91
C TYR A 250 14.06 -9.52 4.97
N LEU A 251 13.49 -9.72 3.77
CA LEU A 251 14.03 -10.67 2.80
C LEU A 251 15.42 -10.30 2.31
N HIS A 252 15.68 -9.01 2.11
CA HIS A 252 17.00 -8.51 1.74
C HIS A 252 18.03 -8.78 2.85
N ASP A 253 17.71 -8.46 4.12
CA ASP A 253 18.60 -8.66 5.26
C ASP A 253 18.83 -10.14 5.55
N LEU A 254 17.80 -10.98 5.44
CA LEU A 254 17.92 -12.43 5.56
C LEU A 254 18.85 -13.01 4.46
N SER A 255 18.70 -12.51 3.23
CA SER A 255 19.59 -12.88 2.12
C SER A 255 21.03 -12.48 2.38
N ALA A 256 21.27 -11.28 2.92
CA ALA A 256 22.60 -10.82 3.28
C ALA A 256 23.23 -11.70 4.39
N ALA A 257 22.46 -12.06 5.42
CA ALA A 257 22.92 -12.97 6.46
C ALA A 257 23.26 -14.36 5.92
N PHE A 258 22.44 -14.89 4.99
CA PHE A 258 22.70 -16.17 4.33
C PHE A 258 23.93 -16.16 3.42
N HIS A 259 24.20 -15.04 2.73
CA HIS A 259 25.38 -14.91 1.88
C HIS A 259 26.68 -14.74 2.65
N ALA A 260 26.60 -14.35 3.91
CA ALA A 260 27.77 -14.22 4.79
C ALA A 260 28.28 -15.56 5.35
N LEU A 261 27.47 -16.65 5.27
CA LEU A 261 27.85 -18.03 5.51
C LEU A 261 28.58 -18.63 4.31
#